data_e0735803bb639251546eacc840e5f0d3
#
_entry.id   e0735803bb639251546eacc840e5f0d3
#
_cell.length_a   1.000
_cell.length_b   1.000
_cell.length_c   1.000
_cell.angle_alpha   90.00
_cell.angle_beta   90.00
_cell.angle_gamma   90.00
#
_symmetry.space_group_name_H-M   'P 1'
#
loop_
_entity.id
_entity.type
_entity.pdbx_description
1 polymer ?
#
loop_
_entity_poly.entity_id
_entity_poly.type
_entity_poly.pdbx_seq_one_letter_code
_entity_poly.pdbx_strand_id
1 'polypeptide(L)'
;GLIAQVTDEEEIRELVNNGKATFYIGFDPTADSLHVGHFMALCLMKRLQMAGNRPVVLVGGGTGYIGDPSGRSDMRSMMTPETIQHNCDCFKKQMERFIDFGEGKAIMVNNADWLLKLNYIELLREVGACFSVNNMLRAECYKQRMEKGLSFLEFNYMIMQSYDFYYL
;
A
#
# COMPACT_ATOMS: atom_id res chain seq x y z
N GLY A 1 -0.31 22.35 8.05
CA GLY A 1 -1.02 21.69 7.00
C GLY A 1 -1.22 20.20 7.20
N LEU A 2 -2.19 19.64 6.49
CA LEU A 2 -2.47 18.21 6.48
C LEU A 2 -1.78 17.49 5.31
N ILE A 3 -1.21 18.23 4.36
CA ILE A 3 -0.50 17.71 3.20
C ILE A 3 1.00 17.88 3.46
N ALA A 4 1.71 16.76 3.49
CA ALA A 4 3.16 16.75 3.69
C ALA A 4 3.91 16.90 2.37
N GLN A 5 3.45 16.25 1.31
CA GLN A 5 4.09 16.27 0.00
C GLN A 5 3.06 15.99 -1.10
N VAL A 6 3.27 16.59 -2.27
CA VAL A 6 2.48 16.39 -3.49
C VAL A 6 3.47 16.32 -4.65
N THR A 7 3.23 15.44 -5.62
CA THR A 7 4.09 15.28 -6.81
C THR A 7 3.80 16.36 -7.85
N ASP A 8 2.52 16.58 -8.18
CA ASP A 8 2.05 17.64 -9.06
C ASP A 8 0.77 18.26 -8.45
N GLU A 9 0.91 19.47 -7.90
CA GLU A 9 -0.19 20.10 -7.17
C GLU A 9 -1.32 20.55 -8.09
N GLU A 10 -1.01 21.08 -9.27
CA GLU A 10 -2.01 21.62 -10.19
C GLU A 10 -2.87 20.51 -10.78
N GLU A 11 -2.23 19.46 -11.30
CA GLU A 11 -2.91 18.30 -11.89
C GLU A 11 -3.77 17.56 -10.86
N ILE A 12 -3.20 17.25 -9.69
CA ILE A 12 -3.93 16.56 -8.62
C ILE A 12 -5.11 17.38 -8.14
N ARG A 13 -4.93 18.70 -7.98
CA ARG A 13 -6.01 19.62 -7.56
C ARG A 13 -7.15 19.62 -8.60
N GLU A 14 -6.82 19.69 -9.87
CA GLU A 14 -7.82 19.66 -10.93
C GLU A 14 -8.60 18.33 -10.95
N LEU A 15 -7.90 17.21 -10.94
CA LEU A 15 -8.52 15.87 -10.98
C LEU A 15 -9.44 15.64 -9.77
N VAL A 16 -8.95 15.94 -8.56
CA VAL A 16 -9.67 15.70 -7.31
C VAL A 16 -10.89 16.60 -7.17
N ASN A 17 -10.77 17.90 -7.48
CA ASN A 17 -11.87 18.85 -7.35
C ASN A 17 -12.98 18.64 -8.39
N ASN A 18 -12.65 18.06 -9.54
CA ASN A 18 -13.61 17.71 -10.58
C ASN A 18 -14.25 16.33 -10.39
N GLY A 19 -13.90 15.60 -9.33
CA GLY A 19 -14.41 14.25 -9.04
C GLY A 19 -14.01 13.20 -10.09
N LYS A 20 -12.87 13.39 -10.74
CA LYS A 20 -12.40 12.52 -11.85
C LYS A 20 -11.26 11.60 -11.46
N ALA A 21 -10.70 11.75 -10.26
CA ALA A 21 -9.58 10.95 -9.83
C ALA A 21 -10.03 9.53 -9.47
N THR A 22 -9.35 8.53 -10.03
CA THR A 22 -9.27 7.21 -9.45
C THR A 22 -7.98 7.15 -8.66
N PHE A 23 -8.04 6.79 -7.40
CA PHE A 23 -6.88 6.79 -6.51
C PHE A 23 -6.90 5.57 -5.59
N TYR A 24 -5.73 5.13 -5.13
CA TYR A 24 -5.68 4.05 -4.17
C TYR A 24 -4.96 4.45 -2.88
N ILE A 25 -5.29 3.74 -1.81
CA ILE A 25 -4.54 3.73 -0.55
C ILE A 25 -4.33 2.28 -0.15
N GLY A 26 -3.06 1.93 0.19
CA GLY A 26 -2.66 0.60 0.60
C GLY A 26 -2.74 0.40 2.12
N PHE A 27 -3.15 -0.80 2.53
CA PHE A 27 -3.29 -1.22 3.92
C PHE A 27 -2.71 -2.61 4.10
N ASP A 28 -1.61 -2.75 4.84
CA ASP A 28 -1.06 -4.06 5.16
C ASP A 28 -1.83 -4.72 6.31
N PRO A 29 -2.34 -5.95 6.13
CA PRO A 29 -3.20 -6.65 7.08
C PRO A 29 -2.38 -7.27 8.23
N THR A 30 -1.74 -6.44 9.04
CA THR A 30 -0.81 -6.85 10.11
C THR A 30 -1.49 -7.26 11.41
N ALA A 31 -2.81 -7.11 11.50
CA ALA A 31 -3.67 -7.51 12.61
C ALA A 31 -5.10 -7.69 12.09
N ASP A 32 -5.97 -8.24 12.91
CA ASP A 32 -7.40 -8.43 12.61
C ASP A 32 -8.25 -7.16 12.77
N SER A 33 -7.64 -6.06 13.20
CA SER A 33 -8.33 -4.79 13.41
C SER A 33 -7.56 -3.61 12.86
N LEU A 34 -8.31 -2.63 12.35
CA LEU A 34 -7.79 -1.32 11.98
C LEU A 34 -7.40 -0.53 13.23
N HIS A 35 -6.39 0.29 13.12
CA HIS A 35 -5.95 1.21 14.17
C HIS A 35 -6.08 2.67 13.72
N VAL A 36 -5.74 3.61 14.62
CA VAL A 36 -5.89 5.05 14.37
C VAL A 36 -5.17 5.55 13.11
N GLY A 37 -4.02 4.97 12.74
CA GLY A 37 -3.32 5.30 11.50
C GLY A 37 -4.15 4.94 10.26
N HIS A 38 -4.76 3.76 10.24
CA HIS A 38 -5.68 3.35 9.18
C HIS A 38 -6.93 4.25 9.13
N PHE A 39 -7.46 4.64 10.29
CA PHE A 39 -8.61 5.53 10.37
C PHE A 39 -8.35 6.88 9.72
N MET A 40 -7.16 7.46 9.91
CA MET A 40 -6.77 8.71 9.26
C MET A 40 -6.78 8.59 7.74
N ALA A 41 -6.22 7.51 7.20
CA ALA A 41 -6.23 7.22 5.76
C ALA A 41 -7.64 7.00 5.22
N LEU A 42 -8.49 6.27 5.95
CA LEU A 42 -9.89 6.06 5.60
C LEU A 42 -10.71 7.36 5.62
N CYS A 43 -10.44 8.28 6.55
CA CYS A 43 -11.08 9.60 6.57
C CYS A 43 -10.73 10.41 5.31
N LEU A 44 -9.46 10.37 4.86
CA LEU A 44 -9.06 11.00 3.61
C LEU A 44 -9.78 10.35 2.43
N MET A 45 -9.75 9.03 2.35
CA MET A 45 -10.41 8.25 1.28
C MET A 45 -11.90 8.56 1.21
N LYS A 46 -12.58 8.61 2.37
CA LYS A 46 -14.01 8.96 2.46
C LYS A 46 -14.29 10.36 1.95
N ARG A 47 -13.48 11.34 2.32
CA ARG A 47 -13.64 12.72 1.86
C ARG A 47 -13.49 12.85 0.34
N LEU A 48 -12.49 12.19 -0.23
CA LEU A 48 -12.30 12.16 -1.68
C LEU A 48 -13.44 11.43 -2.39
N GLN A 49 -13.97 10.34 -1.82
CA GLN A 49 -15.13 9.64 -2.34
C GLN A 49 -16.38 10.55 -2.31
N MET A 50 -16.61 11.28 -1.22
CA MET A 50 -17.73 12.23 -1.12
C MET A 50 -17.64 13.38 -2.11
N ALA A 51 -16.42 13.75 -2.53
CA ALA A 51 -16.17 14.71 -3.59
C ALA A 51 -16.31 14.13 -5.01
N GLY A 52 -16.78 12.89 -5.15
CA GLY A 52 -17.06 12.24 -6.42
C GLY A 52 -15.92 11.41 -7.00
N ASN A 53 -14.77 11.35 -6.31
CA ASN A 53 -13.64 10.55 -6.76
C ASN A 53 -13.83 9.06 -6.46
N ARG A 54 -13.15 8.20 -7.20
CA ARG A 54 -13.28 6.73 -7.09
C ARG A 54 -12.14 6.12 -6.31
N PRO A 55 -12.37 5.64 -5.07
CA PRO A 55 -11.32 4.97 -4.31
C PRO A 55 -11.11 3.52 -4.75
N VAL A 56 -9.86 3.10 -4.74
CA VAL A 56 -9.42 1.71 -4.79
C VAL A 56 -8.77 1.40 -3.44
N VAL A 57 -9.36 0.51 -2.66
CA VAL A 57 -8.77 0.04 -1.41
C VAL A 57 -7.82 -1.11 -1.75
N LEU A 58 -6.53 -0.89 -1.59
CA LEU A 58 -5.52 -1.92 -1.79
C LEU A 58 -5.22 -2.61 -0.45
N VAL A 59 -5.53 -3.91 -0.35
CA VAL A 59 -5.12 -4.72 0.80
C VAL A 59 -3.82 -5.45 0.47
N GLY A 60 -2.83 -5.28 1.32
CA GLY A 60 -1.49 -5.83 1.14
C GLY A 60 -1.38 -7.32 1.51
N GLY A 61 -2.21 -8.19 0.93
CA GLY A 61 -2.12 -9.64 1.18
C GLY A 61 -0.78 -10.21 0.73
N GLY A 62 -0.24 -9.76 -0.41
CA GLY A 62 1.08 -10.17 -0.90
C GLY A 62 2.23 -9.51 -0.13
N THR A 63 2.17 -8.19 0.09
CA THR A 63 3.18 -7.46 0.87
C THR A 63 3.17 -7.85 2.34
N GLY A 64 2.07 -8.36 2.87
CA GLY A 64 1.96 -8.90 4.23
C GLY A 64 2.89 -10.10 4.49
N TYR A 65 3.27 -10.86 3.45
CA TYR A 65 4.29 -11.92 3.57
C TYR A 65 5.70 -11.36 3.82
N ILE A 66 5.95 -10.14 3.36
CA ILE A 66 7.27 -9.51 3.45
C ILE A 66 7.37 -8.69 4.74
N GLY A 67 6.39 -7.84 5.00
CA GLY A 67 6.37 -6.87 6.09
C GLY A 67 7.01 -5.53 5.70
N ASP A 68 6.26 -4.46 5.89
CA ASP A 68 6.73 -3.09 5.66
C ASP A 68 7.83 -2.71 6.66
N PRO A 69 9.02 -2.30 6.20
CA PRO A 69 10.12 -1.87 7.07
C PRO A 69 9.91 -0.47 7.66
N SER A 70 8.98 0.32 7.15
CA SER A 70 8.80 1.71 7.54
C SER A 70 8.25 1.86 8.97
N GLY A 71 8.77 2.86 9.69
CA GLY A 71 8.28 3.26 11.01
C GLY A 71 8.51 2.23 12.14
N ARG A 72 9.34 1.20 11.92
CA ARG A 72 9.64 0.16 12.92
C ARG A 72 11.13 -0.09 13.07
N SER A 73 11.52 -0.44 14.29
CA SER A 73 12.90 -0.78 14.63
C SER A 73 13.18 -2.29 14.59
N ASP A 74 12.15 -3.13 14.55
CA ASP A 74 12.26 -4.58 14.66
C ASP A 74 11.56 -5.27 13.48
N MET A 75 12.10 -6.44 13.08
CA MET A 75 11.49 -7.28 12.08
C MET A 75 10.11 -7.77 12.55
N ARG A 76 9.10 -7.71 11.67
CA ARG A 76 7.80 -8.33 11.95
C ARG A 76 7.94 -9.85 11.95
N SER A 77 7.24 -10.52 12.85
CA SER A 77 7.06 -11.97 12.76
C SER A 77 6.31 -12.28 11.46
N MET A 78 6.80 -13.27 10.72
CA MET A 78 6.12 -13.72 9.51
C MET A 78 4.76 -14.32 9.88
N MET A 79 3.71 -13.81 9.27
CA MET A 79 2.36 -14.33 9.42
C MET A 79 2.13 -15.50 8.47
N THR A 80 1.27 -16.45 8.86
CA THR A 80 0.87 -17.52 7.95
C THR A 80 -0.11 -16.99 6.89
N PRO A 81 -0.21 -17.64 5.72
CA PRO A 81 -1.19 -17.28 4.69
C PRO A 81 -2.62 -17.18 5.22
N GLU A 82 -3.01 -18.10 6.11
CA GLU A 82 -4.34 -18.14 6.72
C GLU A 82 -4.58 -16.92 7.61
N THR A 83 -3.57 -16.52 8.39
CA THR A 83 -3.65 -15.32 9.25
C THR A 83 -3.78 -14.06 8.38
N ILE A 84 -3.00 -13.95 7.30
CA ILE A 84 -3.08 -12.82 6.37
C ILE A 84 -4.48 -12.74 5.75
N GLN A 85 -5.01 -13.87 5.25
CA GLN A 85 -6.35 -13.90 4.66
C GLN A 85 -7.43 -13.52 5.68
N HIS A 86 -7.35 -14.06 6.90
CA HIS A 86 -8.27 -13.69 7.98
C HIS A 86 -8.26 -12.18 8.26
N ASN A 87 -7.07 -11.58 8.36
CA ASN A 87 -6.91 -10.16 8.59
C ASN A 87 -7.47 -9.32 7.41
N CYS A 88 -7.25 -9.75 6.16
CA CYS A 88 -7.85 -9.11 4.98
C CYS A 88 -9.39 -9.09 5.07
N ASP A 89 -10.00 -10.22 5.45
CA ASP A 89 -11.45 -10.32 5.59
C ASP A 89 -11.98 -9.43 6.72
N CYS A 90 -11.24 -9.34 7.84
CA CYS A 90 -11.55 -8.43 8.94
C CYS A 90 -11.45 -6.96 8.52
N PHE A 91 -10.43 -6.59 7.76
CA PHE A 91 -10.26 -5.24 7.23
C PHE A 91 -11.44 -4.86 6.32
N LYS A 92 -11.82 -5.74 5.40
CA LYS A 92 -12.95 -5.52 4.51
C LYS A 92 -14.22 -5.16 5.29
N LYS A 93 -14.60 -5.99 6.25
CA LYS A 93 -15.80 -5.77 7.09
C LYS A 93 -15.78 -4.44 7.85
N GLN A 94 -14.59 -4.00 8.30
CA GLN A 94 -14.43 -2.74 9.00
C GLN A 94 -14.48 -1.55 8.05
N MET A 95 -13.84 -1.65 6.88
CA MET A 95 -13.78 -0.59 5.87
C MET A 95 -15.14 -0.31 5.22
N GLU A 96 -16.00 -1.32 5.08
CA GLU A 96 -17.38 -1.19 4.58
C GLU A 96 -18.24 -0.21 5.40
N ARG A 97 -17.83 0.08 6.64
CA ARG A 97 -18.50 1.09 7.49
C ARG A 97 -18.14 2.53 7.11
N PHE A 98 -17.03 2.73 6.41
CA PHE A 98 -16.52 4.06 6.06
C PHE A 98 -16.64 4.33 4.56
N ILE A 99 -16.31 3.35 3.74
CA ILE A 99 -16.21 3.46 2.28
C ILE A 99 -17.43 2.81 1.66
N ASP A 100 -18.02 3.46 0.69
CA ASP A 100 -19.15 2.94 -0.09
C ASP A 100 -18.60 2.10 -1.26
N PHE A 101 -18.83 0.80 -1.19
CA PHE A 101 -18.45 -0.20 -2.21
C PHE A 101 -19.61 -0.55 -3.16
N GLY A 102 -20.65 0.28 -3.23
CA GLY A 102 -21.74 0.09 -4.19
C GLY A 102 -21.27 0.11 -5.64
N GLU A 103 -22.17 -0.25 -6.55
CA GLU A 103 -21.87 -0.31 -7.98
C GLU A 103 -21.32 1.03 -8.50
N GLY A 104 -20.19 0.96 -9.20
CA GLY A 104 -19.51 2.13 -9.76
C GLY A 104 -18.78 3.03 -8.76
N LYS A 105 -18.77 2.68 -7.46
CA LYS A 105 -18.13 3.51 -6.42
C LYS A 105 -16.71 3.04 -6.09
N ALA A 106 -16.49 2.48 -4.90
CA ALA A 106 -15.17 1.96 -4.54
C ALA A 106 -15.02 0.50 -4.94
N ILE A 107 -13.78 0.07 -5.15
CA ILE A 107 -13.41 -1.34 -5.25
C ILE A 107 -12.35 -1.68 -4.22
N MET A 108 -12.32 -2.94 -3.81
CA MET A 108 -11.26 -3.49 -2.97
C MET A 108 -10.47 -4.50 -3.80
N VAL A 109 -9.15 -4.38 -3.77
CA VAL A 109 -8.23 -5.29 -4.45
C VAL A 109 -7.18 -5.81 -3.46
N ASN A 110 -6.64 -6.98 -3.74
CA ASN A 110 -5.61 -7.60 -2.92
C ASN A 110 -4.36 -7.81 -3.79
N ASN A 111 -3.23 -7.25 -3.39
CA ASN A 111 -2.00 -7.38 -4.18
C ASN A 111 -1.43 -8.82 -4.20
N ALA A 112 -1.92 -9.72 -3.36
CA ALA A 112 -1.65 -11.16 -3.48
C ALA A 112 -2.08 -11.71 -4.85
N ASP A 113 -3.12 -11.14 -5.47
CA ASP A 113 -3.67 -11.61 -6.75
C ASP A 113 -2.69 -11.48 -7.91
N TRP A 114 -1.75 -10.55 -7.84
CA TRP A 114 -0.70 -10.38 -8.84
C TRP A 114 0.70 -10.68 -8.30
N LEU A 115 1.07 -10.24 -7.10
CA LEU A 115 2.42 -10.42 -6.56
C LEU A 115 2.79 -11.90 -6.39
N LEU A 116 1.87 -12.76 -5.93
CA LEU A 116 2.13 -14.18 -5.74
C LEU A 116 2.25 -14.97 -7.05
N LYS A 117 1.87 -14.39 -8.18
CA LYS A 117 1.97 -15.01 -9.50
C LYS A 117 3.24 -14.61 -10.26
N LEU A 118 3.99 -13.65 -9.75
CA LEU A 118 5.20 -13.15 -10.41
C LEU A 118 6.29 -14.22 -10.39
N ASN A 119 6.91 -14.41 -11.56
CA ASN A 119 8.14 -15.19 -11.64
C ASN A 119 9.32 -14.35 -11.15
N TYR A 120 10.10 -14.88 -10.21
CA TYR A 120 11.20 -14.13 -9.59
C TYR A 120 12.25 -13.66 -10.60
N ILE A 121 12.62 -14.49 -11.57
CA ILE A 121 13.64 -14.15 -12.56
C ILE A 121 13.13 -13.07 -13.53
N GLU A 122 11.88 -13.18 -13.96
CA GLU A 122 11.24 -12.16 -14.81
C GLU A 122 11.12 -10.83 -14.07
N LEU A 123 10.69 -10.85 -12.80
CA LEU A 123 10.60 -9.67 -11.95
C LEU A 123 11.97 -8.96 -11.83
N LEU A 124 13.04 -9.72 -11.55
CA LEU A 124 14.38 -9.14 -11.48
C LEU A 124 14.85 -8.54 -12.81
N ARG A 125 14.55 -9.21 -13.91
CA ARG A 125 14.97 -8.77 -15.23
C ARG A 125 14.26 -7.50 -15.68
N GLU A 126 12.95 -7.43 -15.49
CA GLU A 126 12.11 -6.38 -16.05
C GLU A 126 11.92 -5.22 -15.06
N VAL A 127 11.60 -5.53 -13.82
CA VAL A 127 11.31 -4.55 -12.79
C VAL A 127 12.57 -4.19 -12.01
N GLY A 128 13.37 -5.18 -11.60
CA GLY A 128 14.60 -4.96 -10.85
C GLY A 128 15.60 -4.08 -11.58
N ALA A 129 15.65 -4.16 -12.93
CA ALA A 129 16.49 -3.32 -13.76
C ALA A 129 16.14 -1.81 -13.67
N CYS A 130 14.93 -1.47 -13.27
CA CYS A 130 14.49 -0.08 -13.08
C CYS A 130 14.92 0.52 -11.74
N PHE A 131 15.48 -0.28 -10.83
CA PHE A 131 15.86 0.16 -9.49
C PHE A 131 17.38 0.26 -9.32
N SER A 132 17.81 1.37 -8.73
CA SER A 132 19.18 1.53 -8.28
C SER A 132 19.27 1.30 -6.78
N VAL A 133 20.07 0.33 -6.35
CA VAL A 133 20.31 0.04 -4.92
C VAL A 133 20.78 1.31 -4.19
N ASN A 134 21.66 2.11 -4.80
CA ASN A 134 22.15 3.34 -4.19
C ASN A 134 21.03 4.36 -3.96
N ASN A 135 20.04 4.43 -4.85
CA ASN A 135 18.89 5.32 -4.68
C ASN A 135 17.92 4.78 -3.63
N MET A 136 17.68 3.47 -3.63
CA MET A 136 16.81 2.82 -2.64
C MET A 136 17.36 3.04 -1.22
N LEU A 137 18.65 2.87 -1.00
CA LEU A 137 19.28 3.06 0.31
C LEU A 137 19.24 4.52 0.82
N ARG A 138 18.94 5.49 -0.04
CA ARG A 138 18.73 6.88 0.37
C ARG A 138 17.32 7.14 0.94
N ALA A 139 16.37 6.24 0.73
CA ALA A 139 15.03 6.37 1.28
C ALA A 139 15.05 6.35 2.81
N GLU A 140 14.26 7.21 3.42
CA GLU A 140 14.27 7.40 4.88
C GLU A 140 13.91 6.12 5.65
N CYS A 141 12.99 5.33 5.10
CA CYS A 141 12.59 4.05 5.69
C CYS A 141 13.76 3.06 5.80
N TYR A 142 14.70 3.09 4.84
CA TYR A 142 15.87 2.22 4.89
C TYR A 142 17.01 2.77 5.75
N LYS A 143 17.22 4.08 5.79
CA LYS A 143 18.25 4.70 6.64
C LYS A 143 18.09 4.30 8.10
N GLN A 144 16.86 4.37 8.62
CA GLN A 144 16.55 4.00 10.00
C GLN A 144 16.79 2.50 10.28
N ARG A 145 16.54 1.65 9.27
CA ARG A 145 16.72 0.20 9.40
C ARG A 145 18.17 -0.24 9.25
N MET A 146 18.99 0.46 8.45
CA MET A 146 20.40 0.10 8.22
C MET A 146 21.22 0.05 9.50
N GLU A 147 20.93 0.91 10.48
CA GLU A 147 21.62 0.92 11.77
C GLU A 147 21.39 -0.37 12.60
N LYS A 148 20.24 -1.01 12.42
CA LYS A 148 19.82 -2.23 13.14
C LYS A 148 19.91 -3.51 12.30
N GLY A 149 20.28 -3.37 11.05
CA GLY A 149 20.31 -4.46 10.08
C GLY A 149 19.03 -4.49 9.25
N LEU A 150 19.17 -4.26 7.95
CA LEU A 150 18.09 -4.35 6.95
C LEU A 150 18.22 -5.72 6.27
N SER A 151 17.18 -6.56 6.38
CA SER A 151 17.15 -7.84 5.68
C SER A 151 16.89 -7.64 4.18
N PHE A 152 17.37 -8.59 3.35
CA PHE A 152 17.08 -8.57 1.92
C PHE A 152 15.57 -8.66 1.63
N LEU A 153 14.82 -9.36 2.48
CA LEU A 153 13.37 -9.45 2.41
C LEU A 153 12.72 -8.05 2.54
N GLU A 154 13.05 -7.32 3.59
CA GLU A 154 12.54 -5.95 3.84
C GLU A 154 12.98 -4.99 2.73
N PHE A 155 14.21 -5.15 2.21
CA PHE A 155 14.73 -4.33 1.11
C PHE A 155 13.89 -4.48 -0.17
N ASN A 156 13.34 -5.66 -0.44
CA ASN A 156 12.48 -5.90 -1.60
C ASN A 156 11.07 -5.33 -1.46
N TYR A 157 10.64 -4.90 -0.27
CA TYR A 157 9.31 -4.33 -0.07
C TYR A 157 9.04 -3.14 -1.00
N MET A 158 10.02 -2.24 -1.16
CA MET A 158 9.92 -1.07 -2.05
C MET A 158 9.63 -1.47 -3.51
N ILE A 159 10.27 -2.54 -3.99
CA ILE A 159 10.06 -3.03 -5.36
C ILE A 159 8.62 -3.53 -5.53
N MET A 160 8.11 -4.27 -4.56
CA MET A 160 6.73 -4.80 -4.59
C MET A 160 5.70 -3.67 -4.50
N GLN A 161 5.92 -2.70 -3.61
CA GLN A 161 5.05 -1.52 -3.51
C GLN A 161 5.07 -0.69 -4.82
N SER A 162 6.24 -0.56 -5.44
CA SER A 162 6.34 0.12 -6.73
C SER A 162 5.65 -0.66 -7.86
N TYR A 163 5.66 -1.99 -7.78
CA TYR A 163 4.91 -2.82 -8.72
C TYR A 163 3.40 -2.63 -8.59
N ASP A 164 2.88 -2.42 -7.37
CA ASP A 164 1.48 -2.08 -7.15
C ASP A 164 1.09 -0.79 -7.89
N PHE A 165 1.95 0.25 -7.87
CA PHE A 165 1.74 1.48 -8.63
C PHE A 165 1.69 1.26 -10.15
N TYR A 166 2.49 0.34 -10.65
CA TYR A 166 2.52 0.01 -12.07
C TYR A 166 1.29 -0.80 -12.50
N TYR A 167 0.83 -1.69 -11.61
CA TYR A 167 -0.27 -2.62 -11.90
C TYR A 167 -1.64 -1.94 -11.84
N LEU A 168 -1.85 -1.00 -10.92
CA LEU A 168 -3.10 -0.27 -10.70
C LEU A 168 -3.24 0.97 -11.58
#